data_23e75ec7471f6f2d8b4f5cafbe4c086e
#
_entry.id   23e75ec7471f6f2d8b4f5cafbe4c086e
#
_cell.length_a   1.000
_cell.length_b   1.000
_cell.length_c   1.000
_cell.angle_alpha   90.00
_cell.angle_beta   90.00
_cell.angle_gamma   90.00
#
_symmetry.space_group_name_H-M   'P 1'
#
loop_
_entity.id
_entity.type
_entity.pdbx_description
1 polymer ?
#
loop_
_entity_poly.entity_id
_entity_poly.type
_entity_poly.pdbx_seq_one_letter_code
_entity_poly.pdbx_strand_id
1 'polypeptide(L)'
;KELIGDERVLRAFLKELVVNIDMVAYGEPIIAHFATHDPSKGGYTICQMIETSLIDGHFVDENGDAYISVHSCKPFEVLIVEETINKYFNPENISKKVFYRLA
;
A
#
# COMPACT_ATOMS: atom_id res chain seq x y z
N LYS A 1 -5.80 -12.46 2.49
CA LYS A 1 -4.51 -13.07 2.80
C LYS A 1 -3.83 -13.63 1.56
N GLU A 2 -4.55 -14.43 0.79
CA GLU A 2 -3.99 -15.01 -0.43
C GLU A 2 -3.59 -13.94 -1.45
N LEU A 3 -4.35 -12.85 -1.51
CA LEU A 3 -4.13 -11.78 -2.48
C LEU A 3 -2.85 -11.01 -2.24
N ILE A 4 -2.39 -10.93 -0.99
CA ILE A 4 -1.14 -10.20 -0.69
C ILE A 4 0.10 -10.98 -1.07
N GLY A 5 -0.06 -12.24 -1.47
CA GLY A 5 1.04 -13.06 -1.95
C GLY A 5 1.17 -13.07 -3.48
N ASP A 6 0.46 -12.18 -4.18
CA ASP A 6 0.49 -12.13 -5.64
C ASP A 6 0.93 -10.74 -6.10
N GLU A 7 2.11 -10.68 -6.71
CA GLU A 7 2.68 -9.42 -7.18
C GLU A 7 1.75 -8.70 -8.16
N ARG A 8 1.02 -9.43 -8.99
CA ARG A 8 0.11 -8.81 -9.97
C ARG A 8 -1.02 -8.08 -9.28
N VAL A 9 -1.52 -8.65 -8.19
CA VAL A 9 -2.59 -8.02 -7.39
C VAL A 9 -2.06 -6.76 -6.72
N LEU A 10 -0.86 -6.83 -6.14
CA LEU A 10 -0.24 -5.68 -5.49
C LEU A 10 0.00 -4.54 -6.48
N ARG A 11 0.43 -4.87 -7.69
CA ARG A 11 0.65 -3.87 -8.73
C ARG A 11 -0.66 -3.22 -9.14
N ALA A 12 -1.71 -4.03 -9.33
CA ALA A 12 -3.03 -3.51 -9.68
C ALA A 12 -3.59 -2.62 -8.58
N PHE A 13 -3.40 -3.04 -7.32
CA PHE A 13 -3.82 -2.26 -6.17
C PHE A 13 -3.19 -0.87 -6.17
N LEU A 14 -1.87 -0.81 -6.36
CA LEU A 14 -1.17 0.47 -6.37
C LEU A 14 -1.66 1.38 -7.51
N LYS A 15 -1.83 0.81 -8.69
CA LYS A 15 -2.29 1.60 -9.84
C LYS A 15 -3.69 2.16 -9.61
N GLU A 16 -4.58 1.35 -9.08
CA GLU A 16 -5.93 1.83 -8.79
C GLU A 16 -5.94 2.84 -7.64
N LEU A 17 -5.17 2.60 -6.59
CA LEU A 17 -5.11 3.52 -5.45
C LEU A 17 -4.67 4.91 -5.90
N VAL A 18 -3.62 4.98 -6.73
CA VAL A 18 -3.12 6.27 -7.22
C VAL A 18 -4.22 7.04 -7.94
N VAL A 19 -4.96 6.36 -8.80
CA VAL A 19 -6.07 7.00 -9.54
C VAL A 19 -7.18 7.42 -8.59
N ASN A 20 -7.55 6.54 -7.67
CA ASN A 20 -8.69 6.79 -6.78
C ASN A 20 -8.46 7.97 -5.83
N ILE A 21 -7.23 8.22 -5.42
CA ILE A 21 -6.92 9.36 -4.56
C ILE A 21 -6.48 10.59 -5.36
N ASP A 22 -6.68 10.55 -6.67
CA ASP A 22 -6.40 11.67 -7.57
C ASP A 22 -4.93 12.10 -7.55
N MET A 23 -4.05 11.13 -7.64
CA MET A 23 -2.60 11.35 -7.69
C MET A 23 -2.06 10.96 -9.05
N VAL A 24 -0.80 11.30 -9.31
CA VAL A 24 -0.12 10.97 -10.56
C VAL A 24 1.10 10.12 -10.24
N ALA A 25 1.13 8.91 -10.78
CA ALA A 25 2.24 8.00 -10.56
C ALA A 25 3.48 8.45 -11.35
N TYR A 26 4.64 8.26 -10.76
CA TYR A 26 5.91 8.45 -11.43
C TYR A 26 6.56 7.08 -11.63
N GLY A 27 6.56 6.62 -12.87
CA GLY A 27 7.15 5.33 -13.22
C GLY A 27 6.34 4.13 -12.70
N GLU A 28 6.92 2.96 -12.89
CA GLU A 28 6.30 1.72 -12.42
C GLU A 28 6.58 1.51 -10.93
N PRO A 29 5.68 0.83 -10.21
CA PRO A 29 5.93 0.55 -8.80
C PRO A 29 7.08 -0.45 -8.64
N ILE A 30 7.78 -0.31 -7.53
CA ILE A 30 8.80 -1.26 -7.12
C ILE A 30 8.12 -2.27 -6.21
N ILE A 31 8.22 -3.55 -6.55
CA ILE A 31 7.63 -4.63 -5.77
C ILE A 31 8.69 -5.69 -5.59
N ALA A 32 9.05 -5.98 -4.36
CA ALA A 32 10.09 -6.96 -4.06
C ALA A 32 9.63 -7.90 -2.95
N HIS A 33 9.88 -9.18 -3.11
CA HIS A 33 9.58 -10.18 -2.10
C HIS A 33 10.85 -10.50 -1.32
N PHE A 34 10.78 -10.30 -0.03
CA PHE A 34 11.89 -10.61 0.87
C PHE A 34 11.59 -11.90 1.61
N ALA A 35 12.38 -12.94 1.33
CA ALA A 35 12.31 -14.21 2.04
C ALA A 35 13.34 -14.14 3.16
N THR A 36 12.90 -13.90 4.37
CA THR A 36 13.79 -13.80 5.51
C THR A 36 13.76 -15.09 6.32
N HIS A 37 14.75 -15.26 7.21
CA HIS A 37 14.76 -16.41 8.11
C HIS A 37 13.67 -16.29 9.19
N ASP A 38 13.10 -15.09 9.34
CA ASP A 38 12.03 -14.85 10.29
C ASP A 38 10.71 -14.75 9.52
N PRO A 39 9.87 -15.81 9.51
CA PRO A 39 8.62 -15.80 8.74
C PRO A 39 7.67 -14.68 9.16
N SER A 40 7.79 -14.19 10.39
CA SER A 40 6.91 -13.11 10.85
C SER A 40 7.21 -11.78 10.18
N LYS A 41 8.33 -11.68 9.46
CA LYS A 41 8.76 -10.45 8.81
C LYS A 41 8.88 -10.57 7.29
N GLY A 42 8.92 -11.80 6.77
CA GLY A 42 9.03 -12.02 5.33
C GLY A 42 7.78 -11.59 4.60
N GLY A 43 7.93 -11.11 3.37
CA GLY A 43 6.80 -10.71 2.56
C GLY A 43 7.17 -9.72 1.47
N TYR A 44 6.13 -9.15 0.85
CA TYR A 44 6.31 -8.17 -0.21
C TYR A 44 6.44 -6.77 0.35
N THR A 45 7.41 -6.03 -0.17
CA THR A 45 7.52 -4.59 0.06
C THR A 45 7.18 -3.90 -1.25
N ILE A 46 6.33 -2.89 -1.19
CA ILE A 46 5.92 -2.13 -2.36
C ILE A 46 6.26 -0.66 -2.17
N CYS A 47 6.56 0.02 -3.27
CA CYS A 47 6.81 1.45 -3.26
C CYS A 47 6.41 2.04 -4.60
N GLN A 48 5.53 3.04 -4.58
CA GLN A 48 5.12 3.77 -5.77
C GLN A 48 5.38 5.25 -5.54
N MET A 49 6.29 5.80 -6.31
CA MET A 49 6.50 7.24 -6.30
C MET A 49 5.32 7.91 -6.99
N ILE A 50 4.84 8.98 -6.39
CA ILE A 50 3.82 9.84 -6.99
C ILE A 50 4.40 11.25 -7.04
N GLU A 51 3.83 12.10 -7.90
CA GLU A 51 4.40 13.45 -8.08
C GLU A 51 4.47 14.25 -6.78
N THR A 52 3.61 13.95 -5.83
CA THR A 52 3.53 14.69 -4.56
C THR A 52 4.15 13.95 -3.38
N SER A 53 4.68 12.79 -3.52
CA SER A 53 5.54 12.03 -2.60
C SER A 53 5.58 10.54 -2.93
N LEU A 54 4.98 9.66 -2.09
CA LEU A 54 5.04 8.23 -2.34
C LEU A 54 3.99 7.45 -1.55
N ILE A 55 3.74 6.23 -2.03
CA ILE A 55 2.94 5.23 -1.34
C ILE A 55 3.88 4.05 -1.10
N ASP A 56 3.90 3.52 0.13
CA ASP A 56 4.68 2.34 0.41
C ASP A 56 3.89 1.34 1.26
N GLY A 57 4.37 0.12 1.31
CA GLY A 57 3.73 -0.88 2.12
C GLY A 57 4.56 -2.13 2.29
N HIS A 58 4.18 -2.93 3.28
CA HIS A 58 4.78 -4.23 3.52
C HIS A 58 3.66 -5.21 3.87
N PHE A 59 3.69 -6.37 3.23
CA PHE A 59 2.66 -7.40 3.37
C PHE A 59 3.31 -8.66 3.91
N VAL A 60 2.94 -9.05 5.11
CA VAL A 60 3.58 -10.17 5.81
C VAL A 60 3.01 -11.50 5.33
N ASP A 61 3.89 -12.39 4.85
CA ASP A 61 3.48 -13.69 4.30
C ASP A 61 2.80 -14.58 5.33
N GLU A 62 3.32 -14.59 6.55
CA GLU A 62 2.88 -15.55 7.56
C GLU A 62 1.42 -15.39 7.95
N ASN A 63 1.01 -14.16 8.23
CA ASN A 63 -0.31 -13.91 8.80
C ASN A 63 -1.21 -13.03 7.94
N GLY A 64 -0.68 -12.49 6.86
CA GLY A 64 -1.44 -11.61 5.98
C GLY A 64 -1.58 -10.18 6.49
N ASP A 65 -0.85 -9.79 7.52
CA ASP A 65 -0.87 -8.41 7.98
C ASP A 65 -0.26 -7.49 6.94
N ALA A 66 -0.80 -6.28 6.85
CA ALA A 66 -0.31 -5.30 5.91
C ALA A 66 -0.12 -3.94 6.59
N TYR A 67 0.97 -3.29 6.23
CA TYR A 67 1.30 -1.94 6.71
C TYR A 67 1.42 -1.06 5.48
N ILE A 68 0.51 -0.10 5.35
CA ILE A 68 0.44 0.75 4.15
C ILE A 68 0.52 2.21 4.59
N SER A 69 1.38 2.98 3.92
CA SER A 69 1.54 4.40 4.17
C SER A 69 1.35 5.18 2.88
N VAL A 70 0.62 6.29 2.98
CA VAL A 70 0.44 7.24 1.88
C VAL A 70 0.98 8.58 2.36
N HIS A 71 2.00 9.08 1.67
CA HIS A 71 2.63 10.36 1.96
C HIS A 71 2.40 11.29 0.79
N SER A 72 1.80 12.45 1.03
CA SER A 72 1.54 13.39 -0.06
C SER A 72 1.46 14.82 0.44
N CYS A 73 2.03 15.74 -0.35
CA CYS A 73 1.87 17.18 -0.14
C CYS A 73 0.49 17.64 -0.59
N LYS A 74 -0.18 16.85 -1.42
CA LYS A 74 -1.52 17.12 -1.92
C LYS A 74 -2.53 16.40 -1.05
N PRO A 75 -3.63 17.05 -0.64
CA PRO A 75 -4.66 16.39 0.17
C PRO A 75 -5.28 15.19 -0.56
N PHE A 76 -5.68 14.18 0.20
CA PHE A 76 -6.39 13.02 -0.33
C PHE A 76 -7.40 12.54 0.70
N GLU A 77 -8.40 11.78 0.21
CA GLU A 77 -9.46 11.26 1.06
C GLU A 77 -9.07 9.93 1.66
N VAL A 78 -8.91 9.90 2.98
CA VAL A 78 -8.52 8.68 3.70
C VAL A 78 -9.53 7.56 3.49
N LEU A 79 -10.83 7.90 3.44
CA LEU A 79 -11.87 6.90 3.23
C LEU A 79 -11.72 6.19 1.88
N ILE A 80 -11.24 6.89 0.86
CA ILE A 80 -11.03 6.30 -0.47
C ILE A 80 -9.87 5.31 -0.41
N VAL A 81 -8.83 5.63 0.37
CA VAL A 81 -7.73 4.69 0.60
C VAL A 81 -8.28 3.41 1.24
N GLU A 82 -9.10 3.55 2.28
CA GLU A 82 -9.68 2.38 2.95
C GLU A 82 -10.57 1.58 2.01
N GLU A 83 -11.37 2.24 1.18
CA GLU A 83 -12.23 1.56 0.23
C GLU A 83 -11.43 0.73 -0.77
N THR A 84 -10.31 1.28 -1.23
CA THR A 84 -9.45 0.57 -2.17
C THR A 84 -8.81 -0.64 -1.49
N ILE A 85 -8.36 -0.48 -0.25
CA ILE A 85 -7.81 -1.59 0.53
C ILE A 85 -8.86 -2.68 0.72
N ASN A 86 -10.08 -2.30 1.07
CA ASN A 86 -11.17 -3.27 1.25
C ASN A 86 -11.50 -4.00 -0.04
N LYS A 87 -11.49 -3.30 -1.16
CA LYS A 87 -11.77 -3.90 -2.45
C LYS A 87 -10.77 -5.01 -2.80
N TYR A 88 -9.48 -4.76 -2.54
CA TYR A 88 -8.42 -5.68 -2.94
C TYR A 88 -8.14 -6.76 -1.91
N PHE A 89 -8.23 -6.45 -0.62
CA PHE A 89 -7.74 -7.34 0.42
C PHE A 89 -8.79 -7.76 1.44
N ASN A 90 -9.88 -7.01 1.54
CA ASN A 90 -10.99 -7.30 2.44
C ASN A 90 -10.52 -7.69 3.86
N PRO A 91 -9.73 -6.83 4.52
CA PRO A 91 -9.19 -7.15 5.84
C PRO A 91 -10.29 -7.22 6.90
N GLU A 92 -10.04 -8.00 7.95
CA GLU A 92 -10.98 -8.08 9.08
C GLU A 92 -11.00 -6.79 9.88
N ASN A 93 -9.83 -6.17 10.04
CA ASN A 93 -9.69 -4.93 10.81
C ASN A 93 -8.75 -3.97 10.11
N ILE A 94 -9.04 -2.68 10.24
CA ILE A 94 -8.16 -1.63 9.78
C ILE A 94 -7.93 -0.67 10.95
N SER A 95 -6.66 -0.44 11.28
CA SER A 95 -6.25 0.63 12.18
C SER A 95 -5.58 1.71 11.36
N LYS A 96 -5.90 2.96 11.64
CA LYS A 96 -5.31 4.05 10.86
C LYS A 96 -4.91 5.20 11.74
N LYS A 97 -3.90 5.94 11.28
CA LYS A 97 -3.49 7.21 11.89
C LYS A 97 -3.29 8.20 10.76
N VAL A 98 -3.74 9.43 11.00
CA VAL A 98 -3.61 10.51 10.03
C VAL A 98 -2.81 11.62 10.68
N PHE A 99 -1.75 12.04 10.01
CA PHE A 99 -0.90 13.12 10.49
C PHE A 99 -0.87 14.22 9.45
N TYR A 100 -1.08 15.45 9.93
CA TYR A 100 -0.96 16.64 9.09
C TYR A 100 0.30 17.37 9.48
N ARG A 101 1.13 17.68 8.50
CA ARG A 101 2.33 18.45 8.74
C ARG A 101 2.31 19.72 7.91
N LEU A 102 2.64 20.81 8.55
CA LEU A 102 2.84 22.08 7.88
C LEU A 102 4.34 22.26 7.68
N ALA A 103 4.71 22.52 6.46
CA ALA A 103 6.11 22.71 6.12
C ALA A 103 6.62 24.06 6.63
#